data_07d95fca73bae9864287fa72f850ece6
#
_entry.id   07d95fca73bae9864287fa72f850ece6
#
_cell.length_a   1.000
_cell.length_b   1.000
_cell.length_c   1.000
_cell.angle_alpha   90.00
_cell.angle_beta   90.00
_cell.angle_gamma   90.00
#
_symmetry.space_group_name_H-M   'P 1'
#
loop_
_entity.id
_entity.type
_entity.pdbx_description
1 polymer ?
#
loop_
_entity_poly.entity_id
_entity_poly.type
_entity_poly.pdbx_seq_one_letter_code
_entity_poly.pdbx_strand_id
1 'polypeptide(L)'
;RFLDYLSDLCVSNTTAIPVTQELICKFMLSPGNADILIQTKLVSTQMDNPLECPVISDDIDEEEVWLYWIDSNKEPHGKAIRHLAQEAKEGTKADLEVLTYYRYQLNLFARMCLDRQYLAINQISAQLSVDLILRCMSDESLPYDLRASFCRLMLHMHVDRDPQESVVPVRYARLWTEIPTKITIHE
;
A
#
# COMPACT_ATOMS: atom_id res chain seq x y z
N ARG A 1 -12.59 -1.18 15.38
CA ARG A 1 -13.91 -1.86 15.50
C ARG A 1 -14.91 -1.45 14.41
N PHE A 2 -15.04 -0.13 14.07
CA PHE A 2 -15.99 0.32 13.07
C PHE A 2 -15.65 -0.23 11.65
N LEU A 3 -14.42 -0.08 11.21
CA LEU A 3 -13.96 -0.59 9.91
C LEU A 3 -14.03 -2.12 9.83
N ASP A 4 -13.76 -2.79 10.92
CA ASP A 4 -13.85 -4.24 11.07
C ASP A 4 -15.29 -4.73 10.89
N TYR A 5 -16.23 -4.07 11.54
CA TYR A 5 -17.64 -4.33 11.36
C TYR A 5 -18.10 -4.14 9.91
N LEU A 6 -17.69 -3.05 9.25
CA LEU A 6 -18.00 -2.84 7.84
C LEU A 6 -17.38 -3.92 6.94
N SER A 7 -16.19 -4.38 7.27
CA SER A 7 -15.51 -5.47 6.56
C SER A 7 -16.31 -6.77 6.66
N ASP A 8 -16.83 -7.08 7.83
CA ASP A 8 -17.64 -8.28 8.06
C ASP A 8 -18.98 -8.23 7.31
N LEU A 9 -19.57 -7.04 7.16
CA LEU A 9 -20.80 -6.87 6.38
C LEU A 9 -20.63 -7.11 4.87
N CYS A 10 -19.40 -7.02 4.34
CA CYS A 10 -19.13 -7.30 2.94
C CYS A 10 -19.25 -8.78 2.56
N VAL A 11 -19.24 -9.68 3.54
CA VAL A 11 -19.06 -11.11 3.30
C VAL A 11 -20.05 -11.93 4.14
N SER A 12 -20.60 -12.97 3.55
CA SER A 12 -21.38 -14.01 4.24
C SER A 12 -20.76 -15.38 3.95
N ASN A 13 -20.27 -16.06 4.98
CA ASN A 13 -19.66 -17.39 4.87
C ASN A 13 -18.60 -17.50 3.75
N THR A 14 -17.69 -16.56 3.65
CA THR A 14 -16.64 -16.49 2.62
C THR A 14 -17.06 -15.96 1.23
N THR A 15 -18.34 -15.78 0.98
CA THR A 15 -18.85 -15.25 -0.28
C THR A 15 -19.15 -13.76 -0.14
N ALA A 16 -18.72 -12.96 -1.11
CA ALA A 16 -19.01 -11.53 -1.12
C ALA A 16 -20.48 -11.23 -1.32
N ILE A 17 -20.96 -10.16 -0.69
CA ILE A 17 -22.32 -9.63 -0.85
C ILE A 17 -22.24 -8.36 -1.70
N PRO A 18 -22.48 -8.41 -3.03
CA PRO A 18 -22.21 -7.30 -3.93
C PRO A 18 -22.94 -6.00 -3.57
N VAL A 19 -24.18 -6.10 -3.16
CA VAL A 19 -25.01 -4.94 -2.78
C VAL A 19 -24.41 -4.22 -1.57
N THR A 20 -23.99 -4.97 -0.55
CA THR A 20 -23.38 -4.40 0.65
C THR A 20 -22.01 -3.79 0.35
N GLN A 21 -21.19 -4.48 -0.45
CA GLN A 21 -19.90 -3.94 -0.91
C GLN A 21 -20.09 -2.61 -1.63
N GLU A 22 -21.07 -2.50 -2.51
CA GLU A 22 -21.36 -1.28 -3.27
C GLU A 22 -21.80 -0.13 -2.36
N LEU A 23 -22.69 -0.39 -1.41
CA LEU A 23 -23.18 0.60 -0.45
C LEU A 23 -22.03 1.12 0.44
N ILE A 24 -21.21 0.22 0.97
CA ILE A 24 -20.07 0.58 1.81
C ILE A 24 -19.03 1.35 0.99
N CYS A 25 -18.76 0.94 -0.23
CA CYS A 25 -17.85 1.64 -1.15
C CYS A 25 -18.32 3.07 -1.41
N LYS A 26 -19.58 3.25 -1.80
CA LYS A 26 -20.17 4.58 -2.05
C LYS A 26 -20.12 5.48 -0.83
N PHE A 27 -20.36 4.92 0.35
CA PHE A 27 -20.29 5.66 1.60
C PHE A 27 -18.84 6.04 1.97
N MET A 28 -17.95 5.06 2.03
CA MET A 28 -16.59 5.26 2.51
C MET A 28 -15.73 6.10 1.58
N LEU A 29 -15.93 5.97 0.25
CA LEU A 29 -15.15 6.68 -0.75
C LEU A 29 -15.82 7.98 -1.22
N SER A 30 -16.92 8.38 -0.59
CA SER A 30 -17.57 9.66 -0.91
C SER A 30 -16.69 10.83 -0.43
N PRO A 31 -16.63 11.95 -1.18
CA PRO A 31 -15.85 13.12 -0.79
C PRO A 31 -16.20 13.69 0.59
N GLY A 32 -17.45 13.59 1.00
CA GLY A 32 -17.91 14.04 2.31
C GLY A 32 -17.40 13.21 3.50
N ASN A 33 -16.89 12.03 3.26
CA ASN A 33 -16.37 11.12 4.26
C ASN A 33 -14.84 10.91 4.15
N ALA A 34 -14.15 11.73 3.37
CA ALA A 34 -12.70 11.63 3.16
C ALA A 34 -11.90 11.68 4.47
N ASP A 35 -12.41 12.39 5.48
CA ASP A 35 -11.76 12.53 6.79
C ASP A 35 -11.72 11.22 7.61
N ILE A 36 -12.53 10.23 7.22
CA ILE A 36 -12.56 8.92 7.88
C ILE A 36 -11.38 8.05 7.44
N LEU A 37 -10.84 8.31 6.24
CA LEU A 37 -9.81 7.49 5.62
C LEU A 37 -8.42 8.11 5.77
N ILE A 38 -7.44 7.23 5.93
CA ILE A 38 -6.03 7.59 5.81
C ILE A 38 -5.65 7.55 4.33
N GLN A 39 -5.13 8.67 3.83
CA GLN A 39 -4.65 8.80 2.46
C GLN A 39 -3.23 8.25 2.34
N THR A 40 -2.95 7.55 1.26
CA THR A 40 -1.61 7.03 0.97
C THR A 40 -1.05 7.75 -0.25
N LYS A 41 0.17 8.25 -0.15
CA LYS A 41 0.85 8.94 -1.26
C LYS A 41 2.29 8.50 -1.36
N LEU A 42 2.79 8.45 -2.58
CA LEU A 42 4.20 8.30 -2.88
C LEU A 42 4.83 9.69 -2.96
N VAL A 43 5.87 9.93 -2.18
CA VAL A 43 6.57 11.22 -2.10
C VAL A 43 8.00 11.01 -2.54
N SER A 44 8.44 11.74 -3.57
CA SER A 44 9.84 11.78 -3.98
C SER A 44 10.62 12.72 -3.07
N THR A 45 11.67 12.21 -2.45
CA THR A 45 12.59 13.02 -1.67
C THR A 45 13.65 13.58 -2.60
N GLN A 46 13.36 14.70 -3.28
CA GLN A 46 14.40 15.46 -3.97
C GLN A 46 15.21 16.19 -2.89
N MET A 47 16.45 15.77 -2.69
CA MET A 47 17.42 16.62 -1.98
C MET A 47 17.79 17.78 -2.89
N ASP A 48 17.17 18.94 -2.67
CA ASP A 48 17.65 20.21 -3.20
C ASP A 48 18.98 20.56 -2.51
N ASN A 49 20.08 20.05 -3.03
CA ASN A 49 21.42 20.53 -2.73
C ASN A 49 21.94 21.32 -3.93
N PRO A 50 21.96 22.69 -3.88
CA PRO A 50 22.35 23.50 -5.03
C PRO A 50 23.86 23.65 -5.23
N LEU A 51 24.72 22.86 -4.59
CA LEU A 51 26.17 23.07 -4.59
C LEU A 51 26.97 21.75 -4.57
N GLU A 52 26.84 20.90 -5.60
CA GLU A 52 27.93 19.97 -5.93
C GLU A 52 27.85 19.52 -7.39
N CYS A 53 29.04 19.34 -8.02
CA CYS A 53 29.26 18.96 -9.41
C CYS A 53 28.45 17.72 -9.84
N PRO A 54 28.13 17.57 -11.14
CA PRO A 54 27.46 16.40 -11.66
C PRO A 54 28.41 15.19 -11.63
N VAL A 55 28.48 14.53 -10.51
CA VAL A 55 28.91 13.15 -10.45
C VAL A 55 27.70 12.34 -10.91
N ILE A 56 27.88 11.53 -11.94
CA ILE A 56 26.90 10.54 -12.39
C ILE A 56 26.78 9.54 -11.25
N SER A 57 25.97 9.86 -10.25
CA SER A 57 25.41 8.91 -9.32
C SER A 57 24.09 8.45 -9.94
N ASP A 58 23.90 7.16 -10.05
CA ASP A 58 22.57 6.55 -10.23
C ASP A 58 21.74 6.92 -8.98
N ASP A 59 21.34 8.18 -8.88
CA ASP A 59 20.40 8.66 -7.88
C ASP A 59 19.05 8.02 -8.19
N ILE A 60 18.86 6.86 -7.61
CA ILE A 60 17.54 6.26 -7.44
C ILE A 60 16.76 7.30 -6.63
N ASP A 61 15.83 8.00 -7.27
CA ASP A 61 14.85 8.83 -6.59
C ASP A 61 14.25 7.99 -5.45
N GLU A 62 14.66 8.27 -4.21
CA GLU A 62 14.12 7.57 -3.06
C GLU A 62 12.70 8.07 -2.82
N GLU A 63 11.78 7.39 -3.46
CA GLU A 63 10.36 7.60 -3.22
C GLU A 63 9.95 6.89 -1.93
N GLU A 64 9.34 7.63 -1.03
CA GLU A 64 8.78 7.11 0.22
C GLU A 64 7.27 7.09 0.20
N VAL A 65 6.69 6.08 0.85
CA VAL A 65 5.25 5.99 1.07
C VAL A 65 4.89 6.77 2.33
N TRP A 66 4.00 7.76 2.16
CA TRP A 66 3.50 8.60 3.24
C TRP A 66 2.02 8.37 3.48
N LEU A 67 1.63 8.40 4.77
CA LEU A 67 0.25 8.37 5.20
C LEU A 67 -0.17 9.76 5.68
N TYR A 68 -1.36 10.19 5.25
CA TYR A 68 -1.97 11.45 5.63
C TYR A 68 -3.35 11.20 6.23
N TRP A 69 -3.61 11.80 7.38
CA TRP A 69 -4.89 11.67 8.08
C TRP A 69 -5.28 12.96 8.79
N ILE A 70 -6.54 13.02 9.18
CA ILE A 70 -7.09 14.11 9.99
C ILE A 70 -7.42 13.53 11.35
N ASP A 71 -6.95 14.17 12.41
CA ASP A 71 -7.20 13.73 13.77
C ASP A 71 -8.58 14.14 14.30
N SER A 72 -8.89 13.80 15.55
CA SER A 72 -10.16 14.16 16.22
C SER A 72 -10.34 15.66 16.38
N ASN A 73 -9.27 16.44 16.37
CA ASN A 73 -9.29 17.92 16.45
C ASN A 73 -9.40 18.58 15.07
N LYS A 74 -9.56 17.77 14.00
CA LYS A 74 -9.56 18.19 12.60
C LYS A 74 -8.23 18.81 12.14
N GLU A 75 -7.13 18.42 12.76
CA GLU A 75 -5.80 18.81 12.34
C GLU A 75 -5.23 17.79 11.34
N PRO A 76 -4.65 18.26 10.22
CA PRO A 76 -4.03 17.37 9.24
C PRO A 76 -2.66 16.91 9.74
N HIS A 77 -2.39 15.62 9.59
CA HIS A 77 -1.12 14.98 9.87
C HIS A 77 -0.59 14.25 8.64
N GLY A 78 0.73 14.15 8.55
CA GLY A 78 1.41 13.38 7.53
C GLY A 78 2.71 12.81 8.07
N LYS A 79 2.96 11.52 7.79
CA LYS A 79 4.17 10.83 8.25
C LYS A 79 4.54 9.69 7.30
N ALA A 80 5.84 9.45 7.11
CA ALA A 80 6.29 8.28 6.36
C ALA A 80 5.86 7.00 7.07
N ILE A 81 5.40 6.02 6.30
CA ILE A 81 4.92 4.74 6.87
C ILE A 81 6.03 4.00 7.63
N ARG A 82 7.28 4.09 7.16
CA ARG A 82 8.45 3.54 7.85
C ARG A 82 8.67 4.17 9.21
N HIS A 83 8.53 5.50 9.28
CA HIS A 83 8.69 6.25 10.52
C HIS A 83 7.61 5.89 11.54
N LEU A 84 6.35 5.82 11.08
CA LEU A 84 5.24 5.32 11.92
C LEU A 84 5.51 3.92 12.45
N ALA A 85 6.02 3.02 11.62
CA ALA A 85 6.33 1.65 12.03
C ALA A 85 7.45 1.59 13.07
N GLN A 86 8.47 2.43 12.93
CA GLN A 86 9.57 2.50 13.88
C GLN A 86 9.10 3.06 15.23
N GLU A 87 8.42 4.19 15.25
CA GLU A 87 7.93 4.79 16.49
C GLU A 87 6.90 3.91 17.22
N ALA A 88 6.07 3.17 16.44
CA ALA A 88 5.17 2.19 17.04
C ALA A 88 5.92 1.03 17.73
N LYS A 89 7.06 0.59 17.17
CA LYS A 89 7.95 -0.41 17.81
C LYS A 89 8.60 0.14 19.08
N GLU A 90 8.93 1.43 19.11
CA GLU A 90 9.51 2.12 20.26
C GLU A 90 8.49 2.42 21.36
N GLY A 91 7.22 2.14 21.13
CA GLY A 91 6.16 2.22 22.13
C GLY A 91 5.28 3.48 22.03
N THR A 92 5.40 4.27 20.95
CA THR A 92 4.53 5.43 20.73
C THR A 92 3.11 4.95 20.41
N LYS A 93 2.22 5.10 21.38
CA LYS A 93 0.85 4.60 21.30
C LYS A 93 0.05 5.24 20.16
N ALA A 94 0.22 6.53 19.93
CA ALA A 94 -0.48 7.26 18.88
C ALA A 94 -0.14 6.70 17.48
N ASP A 95 1.14 6.43 17.19
CA ASP A 95 1.57 5.90 15.92
C ASP A 95 1.12 4.44 15.73
N LEU A 96 1.11 3.66 16.79
CA LEU A 96 0.56 2.31 16.78
C LEU A 96 -0.95 2.32 16.47
N GLU A 97 -1.71 3.26 17.02
CA GLU A 97 -3.14 3.42 16.75
C GLU A 97 -3.40 3.79 15.28
N VAL A 98 -2.60 4.68 14.70
CA VAL A 98 -2.68 5.06 13.29
C VAL A 98 -2.40 3.86 12.37
N LEU A 99 -1.31 3.12 12.62
CA LEU A 99 -0.99 1.92 11.84
C LEU A 99 -2.05 0.83 11.98
N THR A 100 -2.59 0.64 13.18
CA THR A 100 -3.66 -0.33 13.42
C THR A 100 -4.92 0.05 12.64
N TYR A 101 -5.30 1.32 12.68
CA TYR A 101 -6.44 1.83 11.92
C TYR A 101 -6.21 1.65 10.41
N TYR A 102 -5.03 1.97 9.92
CA TYR A 102 -4.67 1.82 8.52
C TYR A 102 -4.72 0.37 8.06
N ARG A 103 -4.25 -0.56 8.88
CA ARG A 103 -4.38 -2.00 8.62
C ARG A 103 -5.83 -2.44 8.48
N TYR A 104 -6.72 -2.00 9.35
CA TYR A 104 -8.15 -2.26 9.24
C TYR A 104 -8.75 -1.65 7.97
N GLN A 105 -8.32 -0.46 7.59
CA GLN A 105 -8.72 0.17 6.34
C GLN A 105 -8.32 -0.65 5.11
N LEU A 106 -7.08 -1.15 5.06
CA LEU A 106 -6.62 -2.03 3.98
C LEU A 106 -7.41 -3.33 3.92
N ASN A 107 -7.72 -3.92 5.07
CA ASN A 107 -8.55 -5.12 5.14
C ASN A 107 -9.98 -4.88 4.66
N LEU A 108 -10.56 -3.73 4.99
CA LEU A 108 -11.86 -3.32 4.47
C LEU A 108 -11.80 -3.14 2.95
N PHE A 109 -10.79 -2.48 2.43
CA PHE A 109 -10.61 -2.31 0.98
C PHE A 109 -10.49 -3.64 0.24
N ALA A 110 -9.74 -4.59 0.80
CA ALA A 110 -9.66 -5.94 0.24
C ALA A 110 -11.01 -6.66 0.22
N ARG A 111 -11.83 -6.51 1.27
CA ARG A 111 -13.18 -7.06 1.32
C ARG A 111 -14.14 -6.37 0.35
N MET A 112 -14.01 -5.06 0.17
CA MET A 112 -14.80 -4.31 -0.82
C MET A 112 -14.47 -4.73 -2.26
N CYS A 113 -13.25 -5.15 -2.54
CA CYS A 113 -12.79 -5.61 -3.87
C CYS A 113 -13.05 -7.10 -4.11
N LEU A 114 -13.40 -7.88 -3.08
CA LEU A 114 -13.58 -9.33 -3.16
C LEU A 114 -14.59 -9.71 -4.25
N ASP A 115 -14.34 -10.84 -4.92
CA ASP A 115 -15.17 -11.36 -6.01
C ASP A 115 -15.34 -10.36 -7.17
N ARG A 116 -14.28 -9.60 -7.47
CA ARG A 116 -14.22 -8.68 -8.62
C ARG A 116 -15.25 -7.56 -8.57
N GLN A 117 -15.44 -6.95 -7.41
CA GLN A 117 -16.29 -5.77 -7.29
C GLN A 117 -15.63 -4.55 -7.96
N TYR A 118 -15.90 -4.33 -9.24
CA TYR A 118 -15.22 -3.32 -10.07
C TYR A 118 -15.47 -1.88 -9.63
N LEU A 119 -16.59 -1.59 -9.00
CA LEU A 119 -16.83 -0.26 -8.45
C LEU A 119 -15.79 0.12 -7.41
N ALA A 120 -15.48 -0.82 -6.49
CA ALA A 120 -14.45 -0.63 -5.49
C ALA A 120 -13.05 -0.68 -6.09
N ILE A 121 -12.77 -1.67 -6.93
CA ILE A 121 -11.46 -1.85 -7.58
C ILE A 121 -11.04 -0.58 -8.33
N ASN A 122 -11.90 -0.01 -9.15
CA ASN A 122 -11.56 1.16 -9.95
C ASN A 122 -11.30 2.41 -9.11
N GLN A 123 -12.03 2.60 -8.01
CA GLN A 123 -11.83 3.76 -7.14
C GLN A 123 -10.60 3.62 -6.25
N ILE A 124 -10.36 2.43 -5.70
CA ILE A 124 -9.23 2.20 -4.79
C ILE A 124 -7.91 2.07 -5.55
N SER A 125 -7.89 1.44 -6.73
CA SER A 125 -6.68 1.30 -7.55
C SER A 125 -6.14 2.64 -8.06
N ALA A 126 -6.99 3.65 -8.17
CA ALA A 126 -6.55 5.01 -8.51
C ALA A 126 -5.68 5.64 -7.41
N GLN A 127 -5.85 5.23 -6.17
CA GLN A 127 -5.07 5.72 -5.01
C GLN A 127 -3.92 4.79 -4.63
N LEU A 128 -4.12 3.48 -4.80
CA LEU A 128 -3.18 2.43 -4.42
C LEU A 128 -2.75 1.67 -5.66
N SER A 129 -1.73 2.21 -6.34
CA SER A 129 -1.14 1.59 -7.52
C SER A 129 -0.40 0.29 -7.19
N VAL A 130 -0.17 -0.54 -8.19
CA VAL A 130 0.61 -1.78 -8.06
C VAL A 130 1.98 -1.50 -7.47
N ASP A 131 2.69 -0.49 -7.98
CA ASP A 131 4.05 -0.15 -7.53
C ASP A 131 4.09 0.26 -6.06
N LEU A 132 3.12 1.08 -5.63
CA LEU A 132 3.00 1.51 -4.23
C LEU A 132 2.77 0.30 -3.31
N ILE A 133 1.86 -0.59 -3.68
CA ILE A 133 1.56 -1.78 -2.88
C ILE A 133 2.76 -2.73 -2.84
N LEU A 134 3.44 -2.96 -3.96
CA LEU A 134 4.64 -3.80 -4.02
C LEU A 134 5.77 -3.26 -3.14
N ARG A 135 5.98 -1.95 -3.13
CA ARG A 135 6.95 -1.30 -2.22
C ARG A 135 6.63 -1.61 -0.75
N CYS A 136 5.36 -1.46 -0.35
CA CYS A 136 4.94 -1.76 1.02
C CYS A 136 5.02 -3.25 1.35
N MET A 137 4.76 -4.14 0.40
CA MET A 137 4.87 -5.59 0.61
C MET A 137 6.31 -6.05 0.82
N SER A 138 7.24 -5.45 0.07
CA SER A 138 8.67 -5.81 0.12
C SER A 138 9.44 -5.11 1.24
N ASP A 139 8.87 -4.06 1.84
CA ASP A 139 9.53 -3.27 2.87
C ASP A 139 9.64 -4.03 4.20
N GLU A 140 10.84 -4.52 4.52
CA GLU A 140 11.11 -5.28 5.74
C GLU A 140 11.03 -4.45 7.03
N SER A 141 11.04 -3.13 6.94
CA SER A 141 10.87 -2.24 8.08
C SER A 141 9.43 -2.24 8.62
N LEU A 142 8.46 -2.62 7.77
CA LEU A 142 7.05 -2.67 8.14
C LEU A 142 6.68 -3.94 8.90
N PRO A 143 5.69 -3.87 9.81
CA PRO A 143 5.18 -5.04 10.52
C PRO A 143 4.59 -6.09 9.57
N TYR A 144 4.78 -7.36 9.91
CA TYR A 144 4.31 -8.49 9.09
C TYR A 144 2.81 -8.48 8.83
N ASP A 145 2.01 -8.11 9.82
CA ASP A 145 0.56 -8.05 9.71
C ASP A 145 0.09 -6.93 8.76
N LEU A 146 0.81 -5.81 8.72
CA LEU A 146 0.56 -4.74 7.77
C LEU A 146 0.95 -5.17 6.35
N ARG A 147 2.10 -5.80 6.19
CA ARG A 147 2.55 -6.36 4.90
C ARG A 147 1.58 -7.42 4.37
N ALA A 148 1.06 -8.28 5.26
CA ALA A 148 0.04 -9.26 4.90
C ALA A 148 -1.27 -8.61 4.44
N SER A 149 -1.67 -7.48 5.02
CA SER A 149 -2.83 -6.71 4.58
C SER A 149 -2.65 -6.13 3.18
N PHE A 150 -1.45 -5.63 2.86
CA PHE A 150 -1.10 -5.20 1.49
C PHE A 150 -1.13 -6.38 0.50
N CYS A 151 -0.62 -7.55 0.88
CA CYS A 151 -0.67 -8.75 0.03
C CYS A 151 -2.12 -9.15 -0.29
N ARG A 152 -2.99 -9.12 0.71
CA ARG A 152 -4.42 -9.43 0.52
C ARG A 152 -5.10 -8.43 -0.39
N LEU A 153 -4.80 -7.14 -0.22
CA LEU A 153 -5.32 -6.09 -1.09
C LEU A 153 -4.82 -6.26 -2.54
N MET A 154 -3.54 -6.56 -2.71
CA MET A 154 -2.96 -6.86 -4.03
C MET A 154 -3.71 -8.00 -4.72
N LEU A 155 -3.97 -9.08 -3.99
CA LEU A 155 -4.67 -10.25 -4.52
C LEU A 155 -6.05 -9.88 -5.06
N HIS A 156 -6.86 -9.17 -4.29
CA HIS A 156 -8.26 -8.89 -4.67
C HIS A 156 -8.42 -7.69 -5.60
N MET A 157 -7.46 -6.78 -5.64
CA MET A 157 -7.58 -5.57 -6.44
C MET A 157 -6.86 -5.66 -7.79
N HIS A 158 -5.70 -6.33 -7.85
CA HIS A 158 -4.86 -6.36 -9.05
C HIS A 158 -4.68 -7.75 -9.64
N VAL A 159 -4.63 -8.82 -8.84
CA VAL A 159 -4.41 -10.19 -9.32
C VAL A 159 -5.71 -10.86 -9.73
N ASP A 160 -6.70 -10.87 -8.85
CA ASP A 160 -8.03 -11.43 -9.15
C ASP A 160 -8.91 -10.37 -9.84
N ARG A 161 -8.51 -10.01 -11.04
CA ARG A 161 -9.13 -8.96 -11.87
C ARG A 161 -9.25 -9.42 -13.32
N ASP A 162 -10.32 -9.00 -14.01
CA ASP A 162 -10.52 -9.25 -15.42
C ASP A 162 -11.01 -7.97 -16.14
N PRO A 163 -10.35 -7.49 -17.20
CA PRO A 163 -9.11 -8.02 -17.75
C PRO A 163 -7.93 -7.84 -16.79
N GLN A 164 -7.00 -8.78 -16.81
CA GLN A 164 -5.76 -8.63 -16.04
C GLN A 164 -4.95 -7.45 -16.56
N GLU A 165 -4.13 -6.86 -15.69
CA GLU A 165 -3.25 -5.77 -16.11
C GLU A 165 -2.30 -6.23 -17.20
N SER A 166 -2.00 -5.33 -18.15
CA SER A 166 -1.11 -5.62 -19.26
C SER A 166 0.28 -5.98 -18.74
N VAL A 167 0.71 -7.19 -18.99
CA VAL A 167 2.07 -7.60 -18.69
C VAL A 167 3.01 -6.91 -19.67
N VAL A 168 3.81 -5.97 -19.19
CA VAL A 168 4.92 -5.44 -19.99
C VAL A 168 6.01 -6.50 -19.99
N PRO A 169 6.36 -7.10 -21.14
CA PRO A 169 7.40 -8.10 -21.18
C PRO A 169 8.73 -7.48 -20.76
N VAL A 170 9.30 -8.04 -19.71
CA VAL A 170 10.59 -7.57 -19.20
C VAL A 170 11.66 -7.93 -20.22
N ARG A 171 12.29 -6.91 -20.80
CA ARG A 171 13.45 -7.09 -21.66
C ARG A 171 14.71 -7.09 -20.82
N TYR A 172 15.21 -8.27 -20.54
CA TYR A 172 16.51 -8.40 -19.89
C TYR A 172 17.62 -8.45 -20.95
N ALA A 173 18.61 -7.59 -20.80
CA ALA A 173 19.93 -7.80 -21.40
C ALA A 173 20.85 -8.30 -20.27
N ARG A 174 21.38 -9.52 -20.38
CA ARG A 174 22.45 -9.96 -19.47
C ARG A 174 23.74 -9.29 -19.89
N LEU A 175 24.23 -8.39 -19.05
CA LEU A 175 25.58 -7.88 -19.17
C LEU A 175 26.52 -8.85 -18.43
N TRP A 176 27.27 -9.65 -19.16
CA TRP A 176 28.31 -10.49 -18.60
C TRP A 176 29.59 -9.65 -18.55
N THR A 177 29.90 -9.10 -17.37
CA THR A 177 31.16 -8.36 -17.17
C THR A 177 32.32 -9.31 -16.81
N GLU A 178 32.01 -10.39 -16.12
CA GLU A 178 32.98 -11.46 -15.79
C GLU A 178 32.28 -12.82 -15.74
N ILE A 179 32.88 -13.81 -16.37
CA ILE A 179 32.45 -15.21 -16.25
C ILE A 179 33.36 -15.85 -15.22
N PRO A 180 32.86 -16.24 -14.02
CA PRO A 180 33.70 -16.94 -13.06
C PRO A 180 34.19 -18.26 -13.65
N THR A 181 35.52 -18.42 -13.74
CA THR A 181 36.15 -19.61 -14.26
C THR A 181 36.19 -20.78 -13.27
N LYS A 182 35.82 -20.54 -12.02
CA LYS A 182 35.69 -21.55 -10.96
C LYS A 182 34.40 -21.36 -10.19
N ILE A 183 33.55 -22.37 -10.23
CA ILE A 183 32.38 -22.47 -9.36
C ILE A 183 32.81 -23.31 -8.17
N THR A 184 32.90 -22.71 -7.00
CA THR A 184 33.02 -23.43 -5.73
C THR A 184 31.62 -23.68 -5.20
N ILE A 185 31.23 -24.94 -5.15
CA ILE A 185 30.00 -25.36 -4.47
C ILE A 185 30.43 -25.54 -3.00
N HIS A 186 29.88 -24.70 -2.13
CA HIS A 186 29.97 -24.95 -0.68
C HIS A 186 28.82 -25.86 -0.30
N GLU A 187 29.20 -27.04 0.25
CA GLU A 187 28.26 -27.98 0.88
C GLU A 187 27.67 -27.38 2.16
#